data_345bca13d65b5634caaf49fcc25e87c9
#
_entry.id   345bca13d65b5634caaf49fcc25e87c9
#
_cell.length_a   1.000
_cell.length_b   1.000
_cell.length_c   1.000
_cell.angle_alpha   90.00
_cell.angle_beta   90.00
_cell.angle_gamma   90.00
#
_symmetry.space_group_name_H-M   'P 1'
#
loop_
_entity.id
_entity.type
_entity.pdbx_description
1 polymer ?
#
loop_
_entity_poly.entity_id
_entity_poly.type
_entity_poly.pdbx_seq_one_letter_code
_entity_poly.pdbx_strand_id
1 'polypeptide(L)'
;MVLLAGALLLTLLPSCNKRPWSEQQRSYARDMLREWRNVVYLNELSEEEFALFSGRVADILEMRYPSYVEFAEMPMVGDSIEMVIVAAITSELKATPERLRHILSYDDLVELGTLPAGLTRHRQNGFYRCLAERINQTYGSIQSFVWDAMYSRLDSSLTTQMLHRCAAPFWDSELDITIIEE
;
A
#
# COMPACT_ATOMS: atom_id res chain seq x y z
N MET A 1 65.18 21.94 27.30
CA MET A 1 63.97 21.29 27.79
C MET A 1 62.77 22.14 27.43
N VAL A 2 62.15 21.84 26.31
CA VAL A 2 60.99 22.61 25.79
C VAL A 2 59.75 21.69 25.86
N LEU A 3 58.85 22.06 26.76
CA LEU A 3 57.56 21.38 26.91
C LEU A 3 56.58 21.89 25.84
N LEU A 4 56.28 21.06 24.86
CA LEU A 4 55.21 21.25 23.89
C LEU A 4 53.88 20.87 24.53
N ALA A 5 53.07 21.86 24.91
CA ALA A 5 51.67 21.69 25.29
C ALA A 5 50.81 21.50 24.04
N GLY A 6 50.47 20.25 23.72
CA GLY A 6 49.52 19.94 22.67
C GLY A 6 48.09 20.29 23.11
N ALA A 7 47.53 21.37 22.57
CA ALA A 7 46.11 21.71 22.71
C ALA A 7 45.27 20.73 21.87
N LEU A 8 44.61 19.81 22.52
CA LEU A 8 43.62 18.91 21.93
C LEU A 8 42.35 19.71 21.69
N LEU A 9 42.17 20.27 20.46
CA LEU A 9 40.93 20.84 20.03
C LEU A 9 39.92 19.72 19.79
N LEU A 10 39.11 19.45 20.80
CA LEU A 10 37.90 18.68 20.70
C LEU A 10 36.91 19.52 19.86
N THR A 11 36.87 19.28 18.55
CA THR A 11 35.80 19.76 17.68
C THR A 11 34.51 19.07 18.10
N LEU A 12 33.74 19.74 18.94
CA LEU A 12 32.32 19.42 19.16
C LEU A 12 31.60 19.62 17.84
N LEU A 13 31.54 18.57 17.04
CA LEU A 13 30.60 18.49 15.94
C LEU A 13 29.20 18.64 16.56
N PRO A 14 28.38 19.60 16.12
CA PRO A 14 26.98 19.61 16.53
C PRO A 14 26.38 18.32 15.99
N SER A 15 26.29 17.32 16.85
CA SER A 15 25.41 16.18 16.61
C SER A 15 24.02 16.79 16.46
N CYS A 16 23.52 16.87 15.22
CA CYS A 16 22.12 17.13 14.96
C CYS A 16 21.34 15.97 15.59
N ASN A 17 21.09 16.09 16.88
CA ASN A 17 20.21 15.22 17.65
C ASN A 17 18.79 15.50 17.16
N LYS A 18 18.45 14.96 15.97
CA LYS A 18 17.08 14.86 15.51
C LYS A 18 16.39 13.95 16.52
N ARG A 19 15.69 14.57 17.46
CA ARG A 19 14.94 13.80 18.45
C ARG A 19 13.88 13.04 17.70
N PRO A 20 13.76 11.71 17.87
CA PRO A 20 12.69 10.94 17.28
C PRO A 20 11.34 11.51 17.75
N TRP A 21 10.29 11.28 16.99
CA TRP A 21 8.94 11.68 17.38
C TRP A 21 8.59 11.00 18.71
N SER A 22 7.95 11.75 19.62
CA SER A 22 7.40 11.17 20.83
C SER A 22 6.26 10.21 20.49
N GLU A 23 5.94 9.28 21.39
CA GLU A 23 4.80 8.37 21.17
C GLU A 23 3.47 9.12 20.99
N GLN A 24 3.29 10.25 21.66
CA GLN A 24 2.11 11.11 21.47
C GLN A 24 2.08 11.69 20.03
N GLN A 25 3.21 12.09 19.48
CA GLN A 25 3.31 12.60 18.10
C GLN A 25 3.04 11.51 17.07
N ARG A 26 3.56 10.30 17.30
CA ARG A 26 3.25 9.13 16.47
C ARG A 26 1.77 8.75 16.55
N SER A 27 1.18 8.80 17.75
CA SER A 27 -0.24 8.56 17.92
C SER A 27 -1.08 9.57 17.15
N TYR A 28 -0.72 10.85 17.21
CA TYR A 28 -1.41 11.88 16.45
C TYR A 28 -1.31 11.65 14.94
N ALA A 29 -0.13 11.28 14.43
CA ALA A 29 0.04 10.94 13.02
C ALA A 29 -0.83 9.73 12.61
N ARG A 30 -0.92 8.70 13.45
CA ARG A 30 -1.83 7.56 13.22
C ARG A 30 -3.29 7.97 13.23
N ASP A 31 -3.69 8.88 14.11
CA ASP A 31 -5.06 9.38 14.17
C ASP A 31 -5.44 10.19 12.94
N MET A 32 -4.51 11.00 12.38
CA MET A 32 -4.72 11.70 11.10
C MET A 32 -5.03 10.73 9.95
N LEU A 33 -4.46 9.52 9.96
CA LEU A 33 -4.72 8.52 8.94
C LEU A 33 -6.16 7.98 8.97
N ARG A 34 -6.90 8.16 10.05
CA ARG A 34 -8.32 7.79 10.14
C ARG A 34 -9.20 8.56 9.16
N GLU A 35 -8.79 9.78 8.79
CA GLU A 35 -9.48 10.58 7.77
C GLU A 35 -9.42 9.93 6.39
N TRP A 36 -8.41 9.08 6.16
CA TRP A 36 -8.21 8.33 4.92
C TRP A 36 -8.88 6.94 4.92
N ARG A 37 -9.60 6.60 6.01
CA ARG A 37 -10.21 5.27 6.17
C ARG A 37 -11.18 4.90 5.04
N ASN A 38 -11.81 5.88 4.41
CA ASN A 38 -12.74 5.71 3.28
C ASN A 38 -12.06 5.54 1.90
N VAL A 39 -10.73 5.60 1.85
CA VAL A 39 -9.99 5.26 0.62
C VAL A 39 -10.09 3.77 0.36
N VAL A 40 -10.33 3.40 -0.90
CA VAL A 40 -10.69 2.05 -1.35
C VAL A 40 -9.86 0.91 -0.72
N TYR A 41 -8.55 1.05 -0.61
CA TYR A 41 -7.70 0.03 0.01
C TYR A 41 -7.85 -0.02 1.53
N LEU A 42 -7.91 1.14 2.17
CA LEU A 42 -7.92 1.28 3.64
C LEU A 42 -9.27 0.93 4.25
N ASN A 43 -10.36 1.11 3.48
CA ASN A 43 -11.71 0.75 3.91
C ASN A 43 -11.86 -0.77 4.13
N GLU A 44 -11.18 -1.57 3.34
CA GLU A 44 -11.24 -3.03 3.37
C GLU A 44 -10.31 -3.67 4.43
N LEU A 45 -9.47 -2.87 5.09
CA LEU A 45 -8.62 -3.38 6.16
C LEU A 45 -9.43 -3.59 7.45
N SER A 46 -9.20 -4.70 8.15
CA SER A 46 -9.66 -4.87 9.53
C SER A 46 -9.05 -3.79 10.44
N GLU A 47 -9.58 -3.61 11.64
CA GLU A 47 -9.02 -2.65 12.62
C GLU A 47 -7.57 -2.98 12.97
N GLU A 48 -7.23 -4.27 13.08
CA GLU A 48 -5.87 -4.71 13.36
C GLU A 48 -4.93 -4.42 12.19
N GLU A 49 -5.34 -4.74 10.96
CA GLU A 49 -4.56 -4.46 9.74
C GLU A 49 -4.38 -2.94 9.56
N PHE A 50 -5.42 -2.15 9.81
CA PHE A 50 -5.34 -0.70 9.74
C PHE A 50 -4.40 -0.12 10.81
N ALA A 51 -4.42 -0.66 12.03
CA ALA A 51 -3.49 -0.25 13.09
C ALA A 51 -2.02 -0.54 12.71
N LEU A 52 -1.76 -1.71 12.12
CA LEU A 52 -0.43 -2.07 11.62
C LEU A 52 -0.02 -1.18 10.43
N PHE A 53 -0.92 -0.94 9.49
CA PHE A 53 -0.68 -0.06 8.35
C PHE A 53 -0.37 1.37 8.79
N SER A 54 -1.20 1.94 9.66
CA SER A 54 -1.02 3.30 10.18
C SER A 54 0.27 3.46 10.98
N GLY A 55 0.68 2.42 11.72
CA GLY A 55 1.98 2.38 12.39
C GLY A 55 3.13 2.51 11.40
N ARG A 56 3.13 1.70 10.33
CA ARG A 56 4.16 1.78 9.27
C ARG A 56 4.19 3.13 8.57
N VAL A 57 3.02 3.71 8.28
CA VAL A 57 2.96 5.05 7.66
C VAL A 57 3.55 6.10 8.59
N ALA A 58 3.24 6.05 9.89
CA ALA A 58 3.84 6.95 10.88
C ALA A 58 5.38 6.81 10.94
N ASP A 59 5.90 5.59 10.89
CA ASP A 59 7.35 5.33 10.86
C ASP A 59 7.99 5.90 9.57
N ILE A 60 7.35 5.78 8.42
CA ILE A 60 7.83 6.36 7.15
C ILE A 60 7.81 7.89 7.22
N LEU A 61 6.76 8.48 7.79
CA LEU A 61 6.67 9.93 7.98
C LEU A 61 7.78 10.44 8.90
N GLU A 62 8.04 9.77 10.02
CA GLU A 62 9.15 10.12 10.92
C GLU A 62 10.51 10.02 10.24
N MET A 63 10.75 8.97 9.45
CA MET A 63 12.00 8.84 8.68
C MET A 63 12.17 9.96 7.67
N ARG A 64 11.08 10.35 7.00
CA ARG A 64 11.09 11.39 5.96
C ARG A 64 11.16 12.79 6.54
N TYR A 65 10.51 12.99 7.68
CA TYR A 65 10.40 14.25 8.41
C TYR A 65 10.84 14.07 9.87
N PRO A 66 12.16 14.07 10.15
CA PRO A 66 12.66 13.81 11.50
C PRO A 66 12.24 14.84 12.54
N SER A 67 11.88 16.06 12.13
CA SER A 67 11.30 17.08 13.00
C SER A 67 9.78 17.04 12.90
N TYR A 68 9.11 16.66 13.99
CA TYR A 68 7.65 16.67 14.05
C TYR A 68 7.06 18.08 13.84
N VAL A 69 7.72 19.10 14.41
CA VAL A 69 7.25 20.51 14.26
C VAL A 69 7.29 20.93 12.81
N GLU A 70 8.40 20.65 12.10
CA GLU A 70 8.51 20.95 10.67
C GLU A 70 7.46 20.20 9.85
N PHE A 71 7.18 18.96 10.20
CA PHE A 71 6.12 18.17 9.56
C PHE A 71 4.73 18.76 9.80
N ALA A 72 4.40 19.09 11.06
CA ALA A 72 3.07 19.57 11.44
C ALA A 72 2.76 21.00 10.91
N GLU A 73 3.81 21.83 10.75
CA GLU A 73 3.69 23.21 10.24
C GLU A 73 3.84 23.29 8.71
N MET A 74 4.07 22.15 8.04
CA MET A 74 4.28 22.15 6.58
C MET A 74 3.01 22.56 5.85
N PRO A 75 3.07 23.49 4.91
CA PRO A 75 1.99 23.74 3.99
C PRO A 75 1.64 22.42 3.25
N MET A 76 0.35 22.10 3.14
CA MET A 76 -0.13 20.90 2.43
C MET A 76 0.38 19.58 3.05
N VAL A 77 0.40 19.51 4.38
CA VAL A 77 0.76 18.26 5.10
C VAL A 77 -0.09 17.06 4.64
N GLY A 78 -1.35 17.29 4.27
CA GLY A 78 -2.25 16.28 3.71
C GLY A 78 -1.69 15.61 2.45
N ASP A 79 -1.15 16.36 1.50
CA ASP A 79 -0.55 15.82 0.27
C ASP A 79 0.67 14.96 0.59
N SER A 80 1.46 15.36 1.60
CA SER A 80 2.62 14.58 2.04
C SER A 80 2.21 13.25 2.66
N ILE A 81 1.14 13.24 3.45
CA ILE A 81 0.55 12.03 4.03
C ILE A 81 0.02 11.13 2.92
N GLU A 82 -0.72 11.68 1.98
CA GLU A 82 -1.27 10.96 0.83
C GLU A 82 -0.19 10.27 0.01
N MET A 83 0.89 10.97 -0.33
CA MET A 83 2.03 10.39 -1.04
C MET A 83 2.64 9.20 -0.29
N VAL A 84 2.73 9.28 1.04
CA VAL A 84 3.25 8.19 1.87
C VAL A 84 2.26 7.03 1.92
N ILE A 85 0.95 7.29 2.00
CA ILE A 85 -0.10 6.25 1.92
C ILE A 85 0.01 5.50 0.59
N VAL A 86 0.05 6.19 -0.54
CA VAL A 86 0.20 5.57 -1.87
C VAL A 86 1.47 4.73 -1.95
N ALA A 87 2.58 5.25 -1.44
CA ALA A 87 3.85 4.52 -1.43
C ALA A 87 3.78 3.26 -0.53
N ALA A 88 3.14 3.35 0.62
CA ALA A 88 2.95 2.23 1.55
C ALA A 88 2.07 1.14 0.93
N ILE A 89 0.89 1.49 0.38
CA ILE A 89 0.00 0.56 -0.34
C ILE A 89 0.77 -0.10 -1.51
N THR A 90 1.46 0.70 -2.32
CA THR A 90 2.26 0.20 -3.45
C THR A 90 3.31 -0.81 -2.99
N SER A 91 3.99 -0.54 -1.89
CA SER A 91 5.00 -1.46 -1.32
C SER A 91 4.35 -2.77 -0.86
N GLU A 92 3.20 -2.72 -0.19
CA GLU A 92 2.47 -3.91 0.22
C GLU A 92 2.01 -4.76 -0.97
N LEU A 93 1.44 -4.13 -2.01
CA LEU A 93 0.98 -4.83 -3.21
C LEU A 93 2.12 -5.45 -4.01
N LYS A 94 3.30 -4.82 -4.02
CA LYS A 94 4.50 -5.42 -4.63
C LYS A 94 5.02 -6.62 -3.85
N ALA A 95 4.97 -6.57 -2.52
CA ALA A 95 5.40 -7.66 -1.65
C ALA A 95 4.39 -8.80 -1.61
N THR A 96 3.09 -8.47 -1.65
CA THR A 96 1.99 -9.42 -1.51
C THR A 96 0.86 -9.05 -2.49
N PRO A 97 0.97 -9.47 -3.78
CA PRO A 97 0.00 -9.15 -4.83
C PRO A 97 -1.44 -9.54 -4.47
N GLU A 98 -1.61 -10.55 -3.64
CA GLU A 98 -2.93 -11.03 -3.18
C GLU A 98 -3.70 -9.97 -2.36
N ARG A 99 -3.02 -8.93 -1.87
CA ARG A 99 -3.65 -7.78 -1.21
C ARG A 99 -4.42 -6.86 -2.17
N LEU A 100 -4.30 -7.07 -3.50
CA LEU A 100 -5.17 -6.42 -4.48
C LEU A 100 -6.66 -6.67 -4.22
N ARG A 101 -7.01 -7.73 -3.45
CA ARG A 101 -8.39 -7.96 -2.99
C ARG A 101 -8.97 -6.81 -2.16
N HIS A 102 -8.15 -5.95 -1.56
CA HIS A 102 -8.61 -4.76 -0.84
C HIS A 102 -8.96 -3.59 -1.79
N ILE A 103 -8.67 -3.72 -3.08
CA ILE A 103 -9.09 -2.76 -4.12
C ILE A 103 -10.18 -3.37 -5.01
N LEU A 104 -10.06 -4.65 -5.32
CA LEU A 104 -10.96 -5.42 -6.17
C LEU A 104 -11.32 -6.70 -5.42
N SER A 105 -12.38 -6.66 -4.62
CA SER A 105 -12.74 -7.77 -3.75
C SER A 105 -13.18 -9.01 -4.55
N TYR A 106 -12.93 -10.19 -4.01
CA TYR A 106 -13.36 -11.43 -4.68
C TYR A 106 -14.89 -11.49 -4.79
N ASP A 107 -15.59 -11.07 -3.76
CA ASP A 107 -17.05 -11.12 -3.72
C ASP A 107 -17.67 -10.19 -4.76
N ASP A 108 -17.14 -8.95 -4.92
CA ASP A 108 -17.57 -8.04 -5.98
C ASP A 108 -17.28 -8.61 -7.37
N LEU A 109 -16.13 -9.26 -7.56
CA LEU A 109 -15.77 -9.89 -8.84
C LEU A 109 -16.67 -11.09 -9.18
N VAL A 110 -17.16 -11.79 -8.19
CA VAL A 110 -18.18 -12.86 -8.35
C VAL A 110 -19.54 -12.26 -8.67
N GLU A 111 -19.97 -11.23 -7.95
CA GLU A 111 -21.23 -10.53 -8.19
C GLU A 111 -21.30 -9.93 -9.60
N LEU A 112 -20.20 -9.37 -10.08
CA LEU A 112 -20.05 -8.85 -11.44
C LEU A 112 -19.92 -9.95 -12.51
N GLY A 113 -19.92 -11.22 -12.15
CA GLY A 113 -19.74 -12.33 -13.08
C GLY A 113 -18.34 -12.40 -13.70
N THR A 114 -17.35 -11.75 -13.10
CA THR A 114 -15.95 -11.78 -13.57
C THR A 114 -15.26 -13.07 -13.16
N LEU A 115 -15.50 -13.53 -11.94
CA LEU A 115 -14.96 -14.79 -11.41
C LEU A 115 -16.08 -15.76 -11.03
N PRO A 116 -15.85 -17.08 -11.15
CA PRO A 116 -16.79 -18.06 -10.62
C PRO A 116 -16.81 -18.04 -9.09
N ALA A 117 -17.97 -18.35 -8.51
CA ALA A 117 -18.12 -18.54 -7.07
C ALA A 117 -17.35 -19.79 -6.59
N GLY A 118 -16.98 -19.80 -5.29
CA GLY A 118 -16.40 -20.99 -4.66
C GLY A 118 -14.94 -21.26 -4.98
N LEU A 119 -14.21 -20.34 -5.59
CA LEU A 119 -12.77 -20.50 -5.78
C LEU A 119 -12.03 -20.66 -4.45
N THR A 120 -11.19 -21.69 -4.36
CA THR A 120 -10.29 -21.85 -3.21
C THR A 120 -9.37 -20.65 -3.06
N ARG A 121 -8.89 -20.38 -1.84
CA ARG A 121 -7.95 -19.28 -1.57
C ARG A 121 -6.70 -19.33 -2.46
N HIS A 122 -6.20 -20.54 -2.75
CA HIS A 122 -5.05 -20.71 -3.64
C HIS A 122 -5.36 -20.23 -5.07
N ARG A 123 -6.53 -20.54 -5.60
CA ARG A 123 -6.96 -20.10 -6.95
C ARG A 123 -7.19 -18.59 -6.99
N GLN A 124 -7.85 -18.01 -5.96
CA GLN A 124 -7.98 -16.55 -5.83
C GLN A 124 -6.61 -15.87 -5.83
N ASN A 125 -5.64 -16.38 -5.08
CA ASN A 125 -4.28 -15.85 -5.05
C ASN A 125 -3.62 -15.92 -6.44
N GLY A 126 -3.84 -16.99 -7.20
CA GLY A 126 -3.37 -17.09 -8.59
C GLY A 126 -3.92 -15.98 -9.48
N PHE A 127 -5.21 -15.68 -9.35
CA PHE A 127 -5.85 -14.57 -10.05
C PHE A 127 -5.20 -13.22 -9.72
N TYR A 128 -5.02 -12.90 -8.42
CA TYR A 128 -4.45 -11.62 -8.00
C TYR A 128 -2.99 -11.46 -8.41
N ARG A 129 -2.20 -12.55 -8.50
CA ARG A 129 -0.84 -12.49 -9.07
C ARG A 129 -0.85 -12.15 -10.55
N CYS A 130 -1.71 -12.82 -11.34
CA CYS A 130 -1.92 -12.46 -12.74
C CYS A 130 -2.31 -10.98 -12.86
N LEU A 131 -3.23 -10.53 -12.01
CA LEU A 131 -3.72 -9.16 -12.01
C LEU A 131 -2.60 -8.15 -11.74
N ALA A 132 -1.72 -8.40 -10.76
CA ALA A 132 -0.58 -7.53 -10.47
C ALA A 132 0.39 -7.40 -11.65
N GLU A 133 0.66 -8.49 -12.35
CA GLU A 133 1.48 -8.47 -13.56
C GLU A 133 0.83 -7.64 -14.68
N ARG A 134 -0.48 -7.80 -14.88
CA ARG A 134 -1.23 -7.05 -15.89
C ARG A 134 -1.33 -5.57 -15.57
N ILE A 135 -1.50 -5.20 -14.29
CA ILE A 135 -1.50 -3.81 -13.84
C ILE A 135 -0.21 -3.11 -14.26
N ASN A 136 0.95 -3.75 -14.03
CA ASN A 136 2.23 -3.16 -14.44
C ASN A 136 2.32 -2.93 -15.96
N GLN A 137 1.73 -3.83 -16.77
CA GLN A 137 1.72 -3.70 -18.23
C GLN A 137 0.74 -2.63 -18.70
N THR A 138 -0.42 -2.48 -18.05
CA THR A 138 -1.52 -1.62 -18.48
C THR A 138 -1.39 -0.19 -17.97
N TYR A 139 -1.03 -0.03 -16.70
CA TYR A 139 -0.90 1.26 -16.01
C TYR A 139 0.55 1.74 -15.88
N GLY A 140 1.50 0.98 -16.41
CA GLY A 140 2.93 1.27 -16.32
C GLY A 140 3.53 1.03 -14.92
N SER A 141 2.73 1.03 -13.87
CA SER A 141 3.16 0.68 -12.51
C SER A 141 1.98 0.39 -11.57
N ILE A 142 2.23 -0.40 -10.52
CA ILE A 142 1.27 -0.57 -9.43
C ILE A 142 0.97 0.77 -8.74
N GLN A 143 1.95 1.66 -8.64
CA GLN A 143 1.75 2.98 -8.02
C GLN A 143 0.74 3.84 -8.78
N SER A 144 0.82 3.87 -10.12
CA SER A 144 -0.13 4.60 -10.96
C SER A 144 -1.54 4.03 -10.81
N PHE A 145 -1.66 2.69 -10.79
CA PHE A 145 -2.92 2.01 -10.56
C PHE A 145 -3.52 2.35 -9.18
N VAL A 146 -2.71 2.31 -8.11
CA VAL A 146 -3.16 2.67 -6.75
C VAL A 146 -3.65 4.10 -6.72
N TRP A 147 -2.91 5.02 -7.34
CA TRP A 147 -3.29 6.42 -7.43
C TRP A 147 -4.64 6.61 -8.11
N ASP A 148 -4.83 5.98 -9.27
CA ASP A 148 -6.09 6.07 -10.00
C ASP A 148 -7.26 5.40 -9.25
N ALA A 149 -7.00 4.28 -8.55
CA ALA A 149 -7.99 3.60 -7.72
C ALA A 149 -8.46 4.48 -6.55
N MET A 150 -7.54 5.14 -5.85
CA MET A 150 -7.85 6.02 -4.72
C MET A 150 -8.77 7.18 -5.11
N TYR A 151 -8.69 7.64 -6.35
CA TYR A 151 -9.52 8.74 -6.86
C TYR A 151 -10.67 8.30 -7.77
N SER A 152 -10.98 7.01 -7.80
CA SER A 152 -12.02 6.43 -8.67
C SER A 152 -11.83 6.81 -10.15
N ARG A 153 -10.57 6.87 -10.61
CA ARG A 153 -10.17 7.23 -11.98
C ARG A 153 -9.71 6.04 -12.81
N LEU A 154 -9.94 4.83 -12.33
CA LEU A 154 -9.59 3.63 -13.10
C LEU A 154 -10.37 3.63 -14.42
N ASP A 155 -9.66 3.44 -15.53
CA ASP A 155 -10.29 3.23 -16.83
C ASP A 155 -11.07 1.91 -16.82
N SER A 156 -12.39 2.00 -16.95
CA SER A 156 -13.27 0.83 -16.86
C SER A 156 -13.03 -0.17 -17.97
N SER A 157 -12.72 0.28 -19.19
CA SER A 157 -12.44 -0.60 -20.33
C SER A 157 -11.13 -1.37 -20.16
N LEU A 158 -10.06 -0.66 -19.79
CA LEU A 158 -8.75 -1.28 -19.53
C LEU A 158 -8.82 -2.24 -18.33
N THR A 159 -9.51 -1.82 -17.26
CA THR A 159 -9.70 -2.65 -16.07
C THR A 159 -10.48 -3.92 -16.40
N THR A 160 -11.61 -3.80 -17.11
CA THR A 160 -12.42 -4.96 -17.52
C THR A 160 -11.63 -5.91 -18.40
N GLN A 161 -10.89 -5.42 -19.40
CA GLN A 161 -10.05 -6.27 -20.26
C GLN A 161 -8.99 -7.04 -19.47
N MET A 162 -8.35 -6.37 -18.51
CA MET A 162 -7.34 -6.97 -17.65
C MET A 162 -7.94 -8.06 -16.75
N LEU A 163 -9.09 -7.79 -16.13
CA LEU A 163 -9.82 -8.73 -15.28
C LEU A 163 -10.22 -9.97 -16.06
N HIS A 164 -10.84 -9.83 -17.23
CA HIS A 164 -11.25 -10.97 -18.07
C HIS A 164 -10.08 -11.84 -18.49
N ARG A 165 -8.95 -11.26 -18.85
CA ARG A 165 -7.76 -12.04 -19.23
C ARG A 165 -7.22 -12.87 -18.08
N CYS A 166 -7.26 -12.35 -16.85
CA CYS A 166 -6.81 -13.09 -15.68
C CYS A 166 -7.87 -14.09 -15.18
N ALA A 167 -9.17 -13.85 -15.46
CA ALA A 167 -10.26 -14.69 -15.03
C ALA A 167 -10.49 -15.92 -15.95
N ALA A 168 -10.16 -15.84 -17.24
CA ALA A 168 -10.42 -16.86 -18.22
C ALA A 168 -10.03 -18.30 -17.78
N PRO A 169 -8.83 -18.55 -17.21
CA PRO A 169 -8.44 -19.90 -16.79
C PRO A 169 -9.32 -20.51 -15.67
N PHE A 170 -10.09 -19.69 -14.97
CA PHE A 170 -10.90 -20.15 -13.85
C PHE A 170 -12.30 -20.60 -14.29
N TRP A 171 -12.77 -20.14 -15.44
CA TRP A 171 -14.01 -20.58 -16.06
C TRP A 171 -13.83 -21.88 -16.85
N ASP A 172 -12.71 -22.05 -17.56
CA ASP A 172 -12.45 -23.25 -18.35
C ASP A 172 -12.32 -24.51 -17.49
N SER A 173 -11.83 -24.40 -16.26
CA SER A 173 -11.64 -25.52 -15.36
C SER A 173 -12.94 -26.07 -14.73
N GLU A 174 -14.06 -25.38 -14.83
CA GLU A 174 -15.39 -25.91 -14.42
C GLU A 174 -15.99 -26.83 -15.48
N LEU A 175 -15.59 -26.68 -16.74
CA LEU A 175 -16.05 -27.55 -17.83
C LEU A 175 -15.43 -28.94 -17.77
N ASP A 176 -14.25 -29.10 -17.17
CA ASP A 176 -13.58 -30.40 -17.06
C ASP A 176 -14.17 -31.35 -15.98
N ILE A 177 -14.95 -30.83 -15.02
CA ILE A 177 -15.53 -31.62 -13.93
C ILE A 177 -16.84 -32.32 -14.36
N THR A 178 -17.50 -31.86 -15.42
CA THR A 178 -18.79 -32.37 -15.87
C THR A 178 -18.70 -33.57 -16.82
N ILE A 179 -17.51 -34.06 -17.17
CA ILE A 179 -17.33 -35.15 -18.17
C ILE A 179 -17.01 -36.53 -17.52
N ILE A 180 -16.99 -36.65 -16.19
CA ILE A 180 -16.61 -37.91 -15.51
C ILE A 180 -17.80 -38.63 -14.83
N GLU A 181 -19.04 -38.34 -15.18
CA GLU A 181 -20.20 -39.11 -14.73
C GLU A 181 -21.08 -39.49 -15.92
N GLU A 182 -20.62 -40.49 -16.72
CA GLU A 182 -21.48 -41.46 -17.43
C GLU A 182 -20.82 -42.85 -17.49
#